data_1d24f73d7edd02e5951fb71815d585dd
#
_entry.id   1d24f73d7edd02e5951fb71815d585dd
#
_cell.length_a   1.000
_cell.length_b   1.000
_cell.length_c   1.000
_cell.angle_alpha   90.00
_cell.angle_beta   90.00
_cell.angle_gamma   90.00
#
_symmetry.space_group_name_H-M   'P 1'
#
loop_
_entity.id
_entity.type
_entity.pdbx_description
1 polymer ?
#
loop_
_entity_poly.entity_id
_entity_poly.type
_entity_poly.pdbx_seq_one_letter_code
_entity_poly.pdbx_strand_id
1 'polypeptide(L)'
;MKLATLKQGRDGELIIVSRDLSRAVSAVDIAPTLQAALESWDAVNPQLEERYAQLNSGSAEGAFKLDQRALHSPLPRAYQWADGSAYLNHVQLVRQARNAEMPETFWTDPLMYQGGSDCFLAPTDDIEAVSEEHGIDFEGEIAVITDDVPMAVTPEQAAKHIKLVMLVNDVSLRGLIPGELAKGFGFFQAKPASSFSPIAVTPDELGDAWQDGKVHLPLTVHLNGEKFGEPEAGPDMIFSFPQLVAHAAKTRYLGAGAVIGSGTVSNPDPDGGPGKPVADGGVGYSCLAEVRMVEQILYGQVKTPFMRFGDRVRIEMFDRDGNNIFGTIDQQVVKYPPK
;
A
#
# COMPACT_ATOMS: atom_id res chain seq x y z
N MET A 1 7.38 -15.59 5.53
CA MET A 1 6.98 -15.32 6.95
C MET A 1 6.18 -14.03 7.07
N LYS A 2 5.57 -13.78 8.26
CA LYS A 2 4.74 -12.60 8.56
C LYS A 2 5.36 -11.80 9.69
N LEU A 3 5.63 -10.51 9.46
CA LEU A 3 6.24 -9.59 10.41
C LEU A 3 5.30 -8.43 10.70
N ALA A 4 5.35 -7.93 11.93
CA ALA A 4 4.57 -6.78 12.37
C ALA A 4 5.33 -5.97 13.44
N THR A 5 4.81 -4.79 13.74
CA THR A 5 5.41 -3.87 14.70
C THR A 5 4.39 -3.49 15.76
N LEU A 6 4.69 -3.77 17.03
CA LEU A 6 3.89 -3.31 18.17
C LEU A 6 4.06 -1.79 18.37
N LYS A 7 2.98 -1.11 18.76
CA LYS A 7 2.99 0.31 19.13
C LYS A 7 3.76 0.53 20.43
N GLN A 8 5.09 0.54 20.34
CA GLN A 8 6.01 0.78 21.46
C GLN A 8 7.12 1.76 21.04
N GLY A 9 7.18 2.90 21.68
CA GLY A 9 8.12 3.95 21.26
C GLY A 9 7.82 4.47 19.85
N ARG A 10 8.80 5.07 19.20
CA ARG A 10 8.60 5.69 17.87
C ARG A 10 8.76 4.72 16.71
N ASP A 11 9.62 3.73 16.84
CA ASP A 11 9.93 2.74 15.78
C ASP A 11 9.27 1.39 16.05
N GLY A 12 8.59 1.26 17.19
CA GLY A 12 7.88 0.07 17.64
C GLY A 12 8.82 -1.09 17.99
N GLU A 13 8.23 -2.24 18.29
CA GLU A 13 8.95 -3.49 18.59
C GLU A 13 8.60 -4.56 17.55
N LEU A 14 9.62 -5.25 17.04
CA LEU A 14 9.45 -6.31 16.07
C LEU A 14 8.79 -7.54 16.69
N ILE A 15 7.75 -8.02 16.04
CA ILE A 15 7.12 -9.30 16.32
C ILE A 15 6.95 -10.15 15.05
N ILE A 16 6.89 -11.43 15.24
CA ILE A 16 6.54 -12.43 14.23
C ILE A 16 5.08 -12.83 14.45
N VAL A 17 4.30 -12.91 13.38
CA VAL A 17 2.87 -13.23 13.41
C VAL A 17 2.62 -14.60 12.79
N SER A 18 1.74 -15.42 13.40
CA SER A 18 1.37 -16.73 12.86
C SER A 18 0.65 -16.61 11.53
N ARG A 19 0.70 -17.65 10.69
CA ARG A 19 0.08 -17.66 9.35
C ARG A 19 -1.41 -17.34 9.38
N ASP A 20 -2.11 -17.82 10.38
CA ASP A 20 -3.54 -17.61 10.61
C ASP A 20 -3.90 -16.29 11.31
N LEU A 21 -2.92 -15.43 11.58
CA LEU A 21 -3.05 -14.15 12.27
C LEU A 21 -3.64 -14.24 13.69
N SER A 22 -3.61 -15.41 14.32
CA SER A 22 -4.19 -15.60 15.67
C SER A 22 -3.19 -15.34 16.81
N ARG A 23 -1.89 -15.53 16.55
CA ARG A 23 -0.83 -15.47 17.55
C ARG A 23 0.37 -14.67 17.05
N ALA A 24 1.15 -14.19 17.99
CA ALA A 24 2.42 -13.56 17.71
C ALA A 24 3.48 -13.95 18.76
N VAL A 25 4.73 -13.70 18.45
CA VAL A 25 5.87 -13.84 19.37
C VAL A 25 6.83 -12.69 19.18
N SER A 26 7.43 -12.21 20.26
CA SER A 26 8.45 -11.15 20.20
C SER A 26 9.69 -11.61 19.41
N ALA A 27 10.29 -10.70 18.68
CA ALA A 27 11.56 -10.93 17.98
C ALA A 27 12.63 -9.88 18.34
N VAL A 28 12.41 -9.13 19.43
CA VAL A 28 13.31 -8.02 19.84
C VAL A 28 14.73 -8.48 20.21
N ASP A 29 14.91 -9.73 20.61
CA ASP A 29 16.21 -10.36 20.84
C ASP A 29 16.96 -10.72 19.55
N ILE A 30 16.25 -10.84 18.42
CA ILE A 30 16.83 -11.02 17.08
C ILE A 30 17.12 -9.64 16.47
N ALA A 31 16.11 -8.77 16.45
CA ALA A 31 16.23 -7.38 16.04
C ALA A 31 15.18 -6.53 16.79
N PRO A 32 15.56 -5.39 17.40
CA PRO A 32 14.65 -4.60 18.24
C PRO A 32 13.46 -4.01 17.46
N THR A 33 13.67 -3.69 16.17
CA THR A 33 12.66 -3.08 15.28
C THR A 33 12.73 -3.72 13.91
N LEU A 34 11.69 -3.55 13.10
CA LEU A 34 11.72 -3.99 11.70
C LEU A 34 12.82 -3.27 10.91
N GLN A 35 13.06 -1.98 11.17
CA GLN A 35 14.16 -1.23 10.54
C GLN A 35 15.50 -1.89 10.82
N ALA A 36 15.80 -2.25 12.07
CA ALA A 36 17.05 -2.93 12.43
C ALA A 36 17.17 -4.31 11.78
N ALA A 37 16.06 -5.02 11.60
CA ALA A 37 16.05 -6.28 10.86
C ALA A 37 16.39 -6.10 9.38
N LEU A 38 15.83 -5.08 8.74
CA LEU A 38 16.10 -4.78 7.32
C LEU A 38 17.55 -4.34 7.06
N GLU A 39 18.16 -3.59 8.00
CA GLU A 39 19.57 -3.18 7.95
C GLU A 39 20.56 -4.36 8.10
N SER A 40 20.10 -5.50 8.62
CA SER A 40 20.91 -6.69 8.85
C SER A 40 20.23 -7.95 8.32
N TRP A 41 19.42 -7.83 7.26
CA TRP A 41 18.49 -8.86 6.80
C TRP A 41 19.11 -10.24 6.65
N ASP A 42 20.23 -10.35 5.94
CA ASP A 42 20.88 -11.64 5.67
C ASP A 42 21.35 -12.34 6.97
N ALA A 43 21.69 -11.57 7.99
CA ALA A 43 22.14 -12.11 9.28
C ALA A 43 20.99 -12.56 10.18
N VAL A 44 19.83 -11.86 10.13
CA VAL A 44 18.69 -12.09 11.04
C VAL A 44 17.60 -12.94 10.42
N ASN A 45 17.45 -12.93 9.09
CA ASN A 45 16.38 -13.66 8.39
C ASN A 45 16.30 -15.15 8.77
N PRO A 46 17.42 -15.93 8.84
CA PRO A 46 17.34 -17.35 9.24
C PRO A 46 16.74 -17.56 10.65
N GLN A 47 17.04 -16.64 11.58
CA GLN A 47 16.52 -16.71 12.96
C GLN A 47 15.03 -16.34 13.02
N LEU A 48 14.61 -15.36 12.20
CA LEU A 48 13.20 -14.97 12.07
C LEU A 48 12.38 -16.11 11.46
N GLU A 49 12.88 -16.76 10.40
CA GLU A 49 12.23 -17.92 9.78
C GLU A 49 12.10 -19.10 10.73
N GLU A 50 13.15 -19.43 11.50
CA GLU A 50 13.09 -20.48 12.52
C GLU A 50 12.01 -20.18 13.56
N ARG A 51 11.98 -18.95 14.09
CA ARG A 51 10.97 -18.53 15.08
C ARG A 51 9.55 -18.53 14.48
N TYR A 52 9.41 -18.15 13.21
CA TYR A 52 8.15 -18.24 12.48
C TYR A 52 7.65 -19.69 12.36
N ALA A 53 8.54 -20.63 12.04
CA ALA A 53 8.23 -22.06 12.02
C ALA A 53 7.81 -22.58 13.40
N GLN A 54 8.55 -22.20 14.47
CA GLN A 54 8.20 -22.55 15.85
C GLN A 54 6.84 -21.99 16.25
N LEU A 55 6.51 -20.75 15.90
CA LEU A 55 5.21 -20.14 16.18
C LEU A 55 4.07 -20.90 15.50
N ASN A 56 4.23 -21.27 14.24
CA ASN A 56 3.21 -21.98 13.47
C ASN A 56 3.04 -23.44 13.92
N SER A 57 4.10 -24.10 14.40
CA SER A 57 4.00 -25.44 14.99
C SER A 57 3.46 -25.44 16.43
N GLY A 58 3.35 -24.27 17.07
CA GLY A 58 2.92 -24.14 18.46
C GLY A 58 4.03 -24.36 19.49
N SER A 59 5.30 -24.45 19.07
CA SER A 59 6.46 -24.66 19.95
C SER A 59 7.19 -23.37 20.36
N ALA A 60 6.79 -22.20 19.84
CA ALA A 60 7.40 -20.94 20.22
C ALA A 60 7.10 -20.57 21.67
N GLU A 61 8.14 -20.39 22.49
CA GLU A 61 8.01 -19.88 23.85
C GLU A 61 7.61 -18.40 23.83
N GLY A 62 6.79 -17.98 24.80
CA GLY A 62 6.34 -16.59 24.92
C GLY A 62 5.34 -16.14 23.84
N ALA A 63 4.77 -17.08 23.08
CA ALA A 63 3.71 -16.75 22.12
C ALA A 63 2.46 -16.20 22.83
N PHE A 64 1.85 -15.17 22.27
CA PHE A 64 0.67 -14.50 22.79
C PHE A 64 -0.41 -14.33 21.72
N LYS A 65 -1.65 -14.08 22.13
CA LYS A 65 -2.76 -13.78 21.21
C LYS A 65 -2.52 -12.46 20.50
N LEU A 66 -2.61 -12.45 19.18
CA LEU A 66 -2.47 -11.22 18.40
C LEU A 66 -3.68 -10.29 18.62
N ASP A 67 -3.39 -9.01 18.89
CA ASP A 67 -4.35 -7.91 18.81
C ASP A 67 -3.86 -6.93 17.72
N GLN A 68 -4.54 -6.91 16.58
CA GLN A 68 -4.15 -6.04 15.46
C GLN A 68 -4.27 -4.54 15.80
N ARG A 69 -5.07 -4.14 16.80
CA ARG A 69 -5.17 -2.75 17.25
C ARG A 69 -3.92 -2.26 17.99
N ALA A 70 -3.14 -3.20 18.54
CA ALA A 70 -1.86 -2.90 19.16
C ALA A 70 -0.72 -2.72 18.15
N LEU A 71 -0.98 -2.93 16.85
CA LEU A 71 0.02 -2.85 15.80
C LEU A 71 0.08 -1.45 15.18
N HIS A 72 1.27 -1.04 14.81
CA HIS A 72 1.54 0.07 13.92
C HIS A 72 1.61 -0.42 12.45
N SER A 73 1.77 0.48 11.49
CA SER A 73 2.33 0.12 10.18
C SER A 73 3.67 -0.60 10.39
N PRO A 74 4.05 -1.57 9.54
CA PRO A 74 5.25 -2.40 9.75
C PRO A 74 6.52 -1.57 9.98
N LEU A 75 6.67 -0.47 9.24
CA LEU A 75 7.57 0.63 9.55
C LEU A 75 6.72 1.83 10.01
N PRO A 76 6.81 2.28 11.27
CA PRO A 76 6.10 3.48 11.74
C PRO A 76 6.55 4.77 11.05
N ARG A 77 7.76 4.76 10.53
CA ARG A 77 8.39 5.75 9.65
C ARG A 77 9.43 5.05 8.79
N ALA A 78 9.76 5.63 7.64
CA ALA A 78 10.74 5.07 6.72
C ALA A 78 11.73 6.14 6.26
N TYR A 79 12.92 5.73 5.80
CA TYR A 79 13.87 6.66 5.19
C TYR A 79 13.39 7.18 3.84
N GLN A 80 12.57 6.37 3.13
CA GLN A 80 11.99 6.75 1.86
C GLN A 80 10.60 6.12 1.72
N TRP A 81 9.63 6.90 1.30
CA TRP A 81 8.38 6.46 0.72
C TRP A 81 8.29 7.04 -0.68
N ALA A 82 8.21 6.18 -1.68
CA ALA A 82 8.01 6.60 -3.07
C ALA A 82 6.89 5.75 -3.67
N ASP A 83 5.87 6.43 -4.18
CA ASP A 83 4.72 5.76 -4.77
C ASP A 83 4.72 5.89 -6.27
N GLY A 84 4.51 4.77 -6.95
CA GLY A 84 4.41 4.67 -8.40
C GLY A 84 2.99 4.93 -8.91
N SER A 85 2.83 4.89 -10.22
CA SER A 85 1.54 4.88 -10.90
C SER A 85 1.56 3.77 -11.95
N ALA A 86 1.59 2.52 -11.48
CA ALA A 86 1.85 1.39 -12.36
C ALA A 86 0.59 0.80 -13.03
N TYR A 87 -0.62 1.21 -12.63
CA TYR A 87 -1.86 0.70 -13.22
C TYR A 87 -2.32 1.56 -14.39
N LEU A 88 -2.31 0.96 -15.57
CA LEU A 88 -2.67 1.62 -16.83
C LEU A 88 -4.06 2.25 -16.79
N ASN A 89 -5.06 1.51 -16.30
CA ASN A 89 -6.45 1.99 -16.26
C ASN A 89 -6.58 3.27 -15.43
N HIS A 90 -5.94 3.31 -14.23
CA HIS A 90 -5.95 4.50 -13.38
C HIS A 90 -5.44 5.74 -14.12
N VAL A 91 -4.27 5.64 -14.76
CA VAL A 91 -3.66 6.78 -15.47
C VAL A 91 -4.48 7.18 -16.71
N GLN A 92 -5.05 6.21 -17.43
CA GLN A 92 -5.92 6.47 -18.57
C GLN A 92 -7.16 7.26 -18.14
N LEU A 93 -7.84 6.86 -17.05
CA LEU A 93 -9.01 7.55 -16.51
C LEU A 93 -8.68 9.00 -16.12
N VAL A 94 -7.56 9.22 -15.40
CA VAL A 94 -7.12 10.58 -15.03
C VAL A 94 -6.90 11.44 -16.25
N ARG A 95 -6.27 10.91 -17.29
CA ARG A 95 -5.99 11.65 -18.52
C ARG A 95 -7.25 11.91 -19.34
N GLN A 96 -8.08 10.89 -19.52
CA GLN A 96 -9.32 10.98 -20.28
C GLN A 96 -10.30 11.98 -19.65
N ALA A 97 -10.43 11.99 -18.33
CA ALA A 97 -11.25 12.98 -17.61
C ALA A 97 -10.78 14.44 -17.80
N ARG A 98 -9.51 14.62 -18.20
CA ARG A 98 -8.91 15.95 -18.50
C ARG A 98 -8.75 16.22 -19.98
N ASN A 99 -9.29 15.36 -20.87
CA ASN A 99 -9.07 15.42 -22.32
C ASN A 99 -7.57 15.48 -22.71
N ALA A 100 -6.71 14.76 -21.99
CA ALA A 100 -5.27 14.69 -22.23
C ALA A 100 -4.89 13.34 -22.81
N GLU A 101 -3.95 13.32 -23.76
CA GLU A 101 -3.40 12.11 -24.34
C GLU A 101 -2.40 11.43 -23.41
N MET A 102 -2.21 10.10 -23.58
CA MET A 102 -1.18 9.35 -22.89
C MET A 102 0.19 9.72 -23.47
N PRO A 103 1.20 10.08 -22.65
CA PRO A 103 2.53 10.36 -23.17
C PRO A 103 3.18 9.04 -23.62
N GLU A 104 3.94 9.07 -24.73
CA GLU A 104 4.68 7.91 -25.24
C GLU A 104 5.64 7.32 -24.17
N THR A 105 6.22 8.18 -23.35
CA THR A 105 7.13 7.78 -22.25
C THR A 105 6.44 6.98 -21.15
N PHE A 106 5.11 7.00 -21.05
CA PHE A 106 4.37 6.30 -20.02
C PHE A 106 4.66 4.78 -19.99
N TRP A 107 4.95 4.18 -21.15
CA TRP A 107 5.22 2.74 -21.27
C TRP A 107 6.63 2.33 -20.87
N THR A 108 7.54 3.26 -20.73
CA THR A 108 8.97 2.99 -20.52
C THR A 108 9.54 3.70 -19.29
N ASP A 109 8.83 4.70 -18.75
CA ASP A 109 9.32 5.53 -17.65
C ASP A 109 8.22 5.68 -16.59
N PRO A 110 8.28 4.91 -15.48
CA PRO A 110 7.26 4.94 -14.45
C PRO A 110 7.08 6.34 -13.86
N LEU A 111 5.84 6.77 -13.72
CA LEU A 111 5.52 7.94 -12.90
C LEU A 111 5.71 7.55 -11.43
N MET A 112 6.38 8.42 -10.67
CA MET A 112 6.64 8.20 -9.25
C MET A 112 6.70 9.54 -8.53
N TYR A 113 6.10 9.62 -7.33
CA TYR A 113 6.25 10.76 -6.46
C TYR A 113 6.91 10.34 -5.14
N GLN A 114 7.51 11.29 -4.44
CA GLN A 114 8.10 11.10 -3.13
C GLN A 114 7.10 11.52 -2.07
N GLY A 115 6.63 10.55 -1.26
CA GLY A 115 5.68 10.75 -0.17
C GLY A 115 6.35 11.16 1.13
N GLY A 116 5.56 11.70 2.07
CA GLY A 116 6.01 11.91 3.44
C GLY A 116 6.29 10.57 4.12
N SER A 117 7.49 10.41 4.68
CA SER A 117 7.93 9.14 5.24
C SER A 117 8.37 9.21 6.71
N ASP A 118 8.30 10.38 7.30
CA ASP A 118 8.73 10.65 8.67
C ASP A 118 7.72 10.22 9.73
N CYS A 119 6.46 9.97 9.33
CA CYS A 119 5.37 9.51 10.19
C CYS A 119 4.27 8.86 9.35
N PHE A 120 3.99 7.59 9.58
CA PHE A 120 2.85 6.89 9.01
C PHE A 120 1.73 6.74 10.03
N LEU A 121 0.48 6.62 9.57
CA LEU A 121 -0.63 6.22 10.41
C LEU A 121 -0.56 4.71 10.69
N ALA A 122 -0.97 4.30 11.87
CA ALA A 122 -1.23 2.88 12.10
C ALA A 122 -2.48 2.43 11.29
N PRO A 123 -2.61 1.13 11.01
CA PRO A 123 -3.70 0.60 10.17
C PRO A 123 -5.11 0.87 10.71
N THR A 124 -5.22 1.19 11.99
CA THR A 124 -6.49 1.49 12.67
C THR A 124 -6.56 2.90 13.26
N ASP A 125 -5.57 3.76 12.96
CA ASP A 125 -5.62 5.16 13.36
C ASP A 125 -6.59 5.92 12.45
N ASP A 126 -7.25 6.94 12.98
CA ASP A 126 -8.16 7.78 12.22
C ASP A 126 -7.40 8.62 11.17
N ILE A 127 -8.05 8.89 10.06
CA ILE A 127 -7.59 9.85 9.05
C ILE A 127 -8.04 11.23 9.52
N GLU A 128 -7.13 11.98 10.14
CA GLU A 128 -7.42 13.34 10.60
C GLU A 128 -7.34 14.34 9.44
N ALA A 129 -8.38 15.11 9.24
CA ALA A 129 -8.42 16.15 8.22
C ALA A 129 -8.98 17.47 8.77
N VAL A 130 -8.42 18.59 8.33
CA VAL A 130 -8.87 19.92 8.78
C VAL A 130 -10.14 20.39 8.10
N SER A 131 -10.41 19.93 6.85
CA SER A 131 -11.59 20.30 6.07
C SER A 131 -11.95 19.22 5.06
N GLU A 132 -13.25 18.95 4.90
CA GLU A 132 -13.79 18.12 3.82
C GLU A 132 -13.61 18.76 2.44
N GLU A 133 -13.42 20.07 2.36
CA GLU A 133 -13.18 20.80 1.12
C GLU A 133 -11.84 20.42 0.48
N HIS A 134 -10.92 19.84 1.24
CA HIS A 134 -9.68 19.29 0.69
C HIS A 134 -9.91 18.06 -0.20
N GLY A 135 -11.13 17.49 -0.22
CA GLY A 135 -11.47 16.35 -1.08
C GLY A 135 -10.77 15.08 -0.63
N ILE A 136 -11.14 14.60 0.56
CA ILE A 136 -10.51 13.45 1.22
C ILE A 136 -10.83 12.17 0.47
N ASP A 137 -9.80 11.46 0.03
CA ASP A 137 -9.91 10.20 -0.71
C ASP A 137 -8.95 9.16 -0.11
N PHE A 138 -9.27 7.90 -0.31
CA PHE A 138 -8.38 6.76 -0.05
C PHE A 138 -7.82 6.24 -1.36
N GLU A 139 -6.68 5.56 -1.31
CA GLU A 139 -6.13 4.80 -2.43
C GLU A 139 -5.68 3.44 -1.91
N GLY A 140 -6.40 2.39 -2.33
CA GLY A 140 -6.03 1.01 -2.03
C GLY A 140 -4.95 0.53 -2.99
N GLU A 141 -3.80 0.13 -2.42
CA GLU A 141 -2.60 -0.19 -3.17
C GLU A 141 -1.78 -1.30 -2.51
N ILE A 142 -0.70 -1.71 -3.17
CA ILE A 142 0.31 -2.61 -2.65
C ILE A 142 1.64 -1.87 -2.59
N ALA A 143 2.45 -2.16 -1.58
CA ALA A 143 3.80 -1.65 -1.45
C ALA A 143 4.78 -2.76 -1.09
N VAL A 144 6.04 -2.56 -1.45
CA VAL A 144 7.17 -3.42 -1.05
C VAL A 144 8.15 -2.65 -0.19
N ILE A 145 8.85 -3.38 0.69
CA ILE A 145 9.94 -2.85 1.50
C ILE A 145 11.24 -3.52 1.05
N THR A 146 12.30 -2.73 0.89
CA THR A 146 13.61 -3.21 0.44
C THR A 146 14.64 -3.20 1.57
N ASP A 147 15.69 -4.00 1.42
CA ASP A 147 16.99 -3.75 2.06
C ASP A 147 17.76 -2.65 1.32
N ASP A 148 19.08 -2.53 1.55
CA ASP A 148 19.93 -1.58 0.83
C ASP A 148 19.99 -1.91 -0.66
N VAL A 149 19.53 -0.97 -1.51
CA VAL A 149 19.53 -1.13 -2.97
C VAL A 149 20.64 -0.30 -3.59
N PRO A 150 21.59 -0.92 -4.29
CA PRO A 150 22.63 -0.18 -5.02
C PRO A 150 22.06 0.73 -6.11
N MET A 151 22.76 1.84 -6.38
CA MET A 151 22.41 2.73 -7.47
C MET A 151 22.54 2.02 -8.84
N ALA A 152 21.62 2.31 -9.74
CA ALA A 152 21.59 1.83 -11.13
C ALA A 152 21.45 0.30 -11.26
N VAL A 153 20.82 -0.37 -10.30
CA VAL A 153 20.48 -1.80 -10.41
C VAL A 153 19.53 -2.06 -11.58
N THR A 154 19.65 -3.25 -12.19
CA THR A 154 18.64 -3.74 -13.14
C THR A 154 17.39 -4.25 -12.40
N PRO A 155 16.24 -4.41 -13.06
CA PRO A 155 15.06 -5.02 -12.42
C PRO A 155 15.33 -6.41 -11.83
N GLU A 156 16.14 -7.24 -12.48
CA GLU A 156 16.51 -8.59 -12.02
C GLU A 156 17.37 -8.52 -10.74
N GLN A 157 18.21 -7.49 -10.62
CA GLN A 157 18.97 -7.23 -9.40
C GLN A 157 18.04 -6.68 -8.31
N ALA A 158 17.19 -5.70 -8.63
CA ALA A 158 16.24 -5.09 -7.72
C ALA A 158 15.26 -6.10 -7.09
N ALA A 159 14.87 -7.15 -7.82
CA ALA A 159 14.03 -8.22 -7.30
C ALA A 159 14.60 -8.89 -6.03
N LYS A 160 15.93 -8.98 -5.91
CA LYS A 160 16.62 -9.60 -4.76
C LYS A 160 16.58 -8.71 -3.51
N HIS A 161 16.31 -7.43 -3.70
CA HIS A 161 16.26 -6.43 -2.64
C HIS A 161 14.85 -6.26 -2.06
N ILE A 162 13.81 -6.82 -2.67
CA ILE A 162 12.45 -6.84 -2.13
C ILE A 162 12.38 -7.88 -1.00
N LYS A 163 12.18 -7.41 0.23
CA LYS A 163 12.13 -8.27 1.42
C LYS A 163 10.71 -8.52 1.88
N LEU A 164 9.84 -7.51 1.81
CA LEU A 164 8.50 -7.60 2.33
C LEU A 164 7.49 -6.96 1.36
N VAL A 165 6.26 -7.44 1.43
CA VAL A 165 5.08 -6.93 0.73
C VAL A 165 4.03 -6.55 1.77
N MET A 166 3.29 -5.47 1.54
CA MET A 166 2.20 -4.99 2.41
C MET A 166 1.16 -4.22 1.60
N LEU A 167 -0.01 -3.99 2.18
CA LEU A 167 -1.01 -3.10 1.60
C LEU A 167 -0.78 -1.66 2.06
N VAL A 168 -1.32 -0.70 1.31
CA VAL A 168 -1.29 0.72 1.68
C VAL A 168 -2.63 1.40 1.39
N ASN A 169 -2.99 2.34 2.25
CA ASN A 169 -3.96 3.39 2.00
C ASN A 169 -3.17 4.70 1.81
N ASP A 170 -2.98 5.10 0.55
CA ASP A 170 -2.30 6.35 0.23
C ASP A 170 -3.30 7.50 0.22
N VAL A 171 -3.62 7.97 1.42
CA VAL A 171 -4.60 9.03 1.64
C VAL A 171 -4.28 10.25 0.78
N SER A 172 -5.29 10.74 0.07
CA SER A 172 -5.15 11.83 -0.88
C SER A 172 -6.14 12.95 -0.62
N LEU A 173 -5.68 14.19 -0.72
CA LEU A 173 -6.49 15.40 -0.62
C LEU A 173 -6.67 15.99 -2.02
N ARG A 174 -7.64 15.44 -2.78
CA ARG A 174 -7.82 15.69 -4.21
C ARG A 174 -8.03 17.15 -4.59
N GLY A 175 -8.64 17.93 -3.69
CA GLY A 175 -8.86 19.38 -3.88
C GLY A 175 -7.57 20.19 -3.92
N LEU A 176 -6.49 19.71 -3.30
CA LEU A 176 -5.19 20.40 -3.26
C LEU A 176 -4.30 20.05 -4.46
N ILE A 177 -4.48 18.87 -5.08
CA ILE A 177 -3.64 18.34 -6.15
C ILE A 177 -3.48 19.31 -7.35
N PRO A 178 -4.56 19.92 -7.92
CA PRO A 178 -4.39 20.78 -9.09
C PRO A 178 -3.49 21.99 -8.82
N GLY A 179 -3.61 22.59 -7.64
CA GLY A 179 -2.79 23.74 -7.23
C GLY A 179 -1.32 23.37 -7.04
N GLU A 180 -1.02 22.17 -6.56
CA GLU A 180 0.35 21.68 -6.40
C GLU A 180 0.99 21.31 -7.73
N LEU A 181 0.28 20.57 -8.58
CA LEU A 181 0.77 20.19 -9.91
C LEU A 181 1.06 21.40 -10.80
N ALA A 182 0.26 22.47 -10.69
CA ALA A 182 0.49 23.73 -11.42
C ALA A 182 1.82 24.41 -11.06
N LYS A 183 2.40 24.08 -9.88
CA LYS A 183 3.73 24.60 -9.47
C LYS A 183 4.90 23.79 -10.05
N GLY A 184 4.65 22.59 -10.61
CA GLY A 184 5.65 21.77 -11.28
C GLY A 184 6.59 20.97 -10.36
N PHE A 185 6.35 20.94 -9.03
CA PHE A 185 7.19 20.23 -8.05
C PHE A 185 6.58 18.89 -7.56
N GLY A 186 5.36 18.58 -7.97
CA GLY A 186 4.66 17.37 -7.53
C GLY A 186 3.83 17.58 -6.25
N PHE A 187 3.46 16.47 -5.62
CA PHE A 187 2.61 16.45 -4.43
C PHE A 187 3.41 16.77 -3.16
N PHE A 188 2.77 17.48 -2.23
CA PHE A 188 3.27 17.70 -0.89
C PHE A 188 2.10 17.72 0.13
N GLN A 189 1.32 18.81 0.18
CA GLN A 189 0.17 18.92 1.09
C GLN A 189 -1.00 18.00 0.69
N ALA A 190 -1.09 17.66 -0.60
CA ALA A 190 -2.13 16.79 -1.13
C ALA A 190 -1.96 15.31 -0.74
N LYS A 191 -0.80 14.94 -0.23
CA LYS A 191 -0.48 13.58 0.25
C LYS A 191 -0.08 13.63 1.73
N PRO A 192 -1.06 13.62 2.66
CA PRO A 192 -0.78 13.52 4.10
C PRO A 192 -0.21 12.13 4.43
N ALA A 193 -0.09 11.81 5.71
CA ALA A 193 0.46 10.53 6.13
C ALA A 193 -0.35 9.34 5.56
N SER A 194 0.35 8.43 4.87
CA SER A 194 -0.19 7.14 4.42
C SER A 194 -0.30 6.15 5.58
N SER A 195 -1.12 5.12 5.43
CA SER A 195 -1.24 3.99 6.36
C SER A 195 -0.93 2.69 5.65
N PHE A 196 -0.28 1.75 6.33
CA PHE A 196 0.02 0.44 5.77
C PHE A 196 -0.68 -0.66 6.56
N SER A 197 -0.87 -1.84 5.93
CA SER A 197 -1.43 -3.01 6.61
C SER A 197 -0.62 -3.36 7.87
N PRO A 198 -1.26 -3.91 8.92
CA PRO A 198 -0.56 -4.19 10.18
C PRO A 198 0.57 -5.22 10.03
N ILE A 199 0.51 -6.02 8.97
CA ILE A 199 1.43 -7.13 8.72
C ILE A 199 2.07 -6.94 7.35
N ALA A 200 3.40 -7.09 7.29
CA ALA A 200 4.15 -7.25 6.07
C ALA A 200 4.60 -8.71 5.94
N VAL A 201 4.60 -9.24 4.73
CA VAL A 201 4.94 -10.64 4.46
C VAL A 201 6.12 -10.75 3.52
N THR A 202 6.95 -11.76 3.68
CA THR A 202 7.97 -12.10 2.69
C THR A 202 7.30 -12.59 1.39
N PRO A 203 7.88 -12.35 0.20
CA PRO A 203 7.27 -12.75 -1.07
C PRO A 203 6.90 -14.24 -1.16
N ASP A 204 7.67 -15.13 -0.55
CA ASP A 204 7.41 -16.57 -0.50
C ASP A 204 6.11 -16.93 0.26
N GLU A 205 5.68 -16.11 1.22
CA GLU A 205 4.42 -16.32 1.95
C GLU A 205 3.19 -16.14 1.05
N LEU A 206 3.33 -15.42 -0.07
CA LEU A 206 2.28 -15.27 -1.08
C LEU A 206 2.20 -16.47 -2.03
N GLY A 207 3.21 -17.37 -2.04
CA GLY A 207 3.23 -18.54 -2.90
C GLY A 207 3.00 -18.20 -4.38
N ASP A 208 2.09 -18.92 -5.02
CA ASP A 208 1.75 -18.73 -6.45
C ASP A 208 1.10 -17.37 -6.76
N ALA A 209 0.70 -16.60 -5.77
CA ALA A 209 0.19 -15.26 -5.99
C ALA A 209 1.29 -14.23 -6.25
N TRP A 210 2.54 -14.51 -5.88
CA TRP A 210 3.69 -13.67 -6.22
C TRP A 210 4.33 -14.15 -7.52
N GLN A 211 4.02 -13.51 -8.64
CA GLN A 211 4.54 -13.87 -9.96
C GLN A 211 5.07 -12.62 -10.67
N ASP A 212 6.24 -12.74 -11.31
CA ASP A 212 6.86 -11.68 -12.10
C ASP A 212 7.04 -10.35 -11.33
N GLY A 213 7.21 -10.44 -10.00
CA GLY A 213 7.35 -9.28 -9.14
C GLY A 213 6.04 -8.49 -8.97
N LYS A 214 4.90 -9.16 -9.04
CA LYS A 214 3.54 -8.62 -8.84
C LYS A 214 2.73 -9.54 -7.93
N VAL A 215 1.69 -9.00 -7.30
CA VAL A 215 0.72 -9.78 -6.53
C VAL A 215 -0.51 -10.06 -7.40
N HIS A 216 -0.86 -11.32 -7.59
CA HIS A 216 -2.01 -11.76 -8.37
C HIS A 216 -3.15 -12.22 -7.46
N LEU A 217 -3.73 -11.25 -6.76
CA LEU A 217 -4.88 -11.40 -5.87
C LEU A 217 -5.76 -10.15 -5.92
N PRO A 218 -7.06 -10.28 -5.67
CA PRO A 218 -7.95 -9.13 -5.58
C PRO A 218 -7.67 -8.32 -4.31
N LEU A 219 -7.66 -6.99 -4.46
CA LEU A 219 -7.60 -6.04 -3.35
C LEU A 219 -9.03 -5.64 -2.96
N THR A 220 -9.50 -6.07 -1.80
CA THR A 220 -10.85 -5.80 -1.34
C THR A 220 -10.93 -4.47 -0.59
N VAL A 221 -11.80 -3.60 -1.04
CA VAL A 221 -12.09 -2.30 -0.43
C VAL A 221 -13.55 -2.20 -0.02
N HIS A 222 -13.80 -1.75 1.21
CA HIS A 222 -15.12 -1.39 1.69
C HIS A 222 -15.17 0.09 2.07
N LEU A 223 -16.26 0.75 1.72
CA LEU A 223 -16.57 2.11 2.16
C LEU A 223 -17.88 2.09 2.95
N ASN A 224 -17.84 2.58 4.19
CA ASN A 224 -18.97 2.58 5.10
C ASN A 224 -19.64 1.20 5.29
N GLY A 225 -18.84 0.14 5.26
CA GLY A 225 -19.28 -1.24 5.41
C GLY A 225 -19.76 -1.93 4.13
N GLU A 226 -19.96 -1.19 3.04
CA GLU A 226 -20.36 -1.75 1.75
C GLU A 226 -19.11 -2.05 0.89
N LYS A 227 -19.12 -3.17 0.14
CA LYS A 227 -18.05 -3.50 -0.80
C LYS A 227 -17.99 -2.45 -1.91
N PHE A 228 -16.90 -1.70 -1.94
CA PHE A 228 -16.65 -0.63 -2.89
C PHE A 228 -15.90 -1.12 -4.13
N GLY A 229 -14.95 -2.04 -3.93
CA GLY A 229 -14.19 -2.64 -5.01
C GLY A 229 -13.44 -3.89 -4.61
N GLU A 230 -13.05 -4.64 -5.64
CA GLU A 230 -12.25 -5.87 -5.54
C GLU A 230 -11.41 -6.05 -6.83
N PRO A 231 -10.66 -4.99 -7.26
CA PRO A 231 -9.84 -5.09 -8.46
C PRO A 231 -8.68 -6.05 -8.24
N GLU A 232 -8.29 -6.76 -9.30
CA GLU A 232 -7.16 -7.69 -9.33
C GLU A 232 -5.84 -6.92 -9.43
N ALA A 233 -4.90 -7.18 -8.53
CA ALA A 233 -3.69 -6.37 -8.42
C ALA A 233 -2.59 -6.71 -9.44
N GLY A 234 -2.66 -7.86 -10.10
CA GLY A 234 -1.60 -8.34 -11.00
C GLY A 234 -1.71 -7.89 -12.46
N PRO A 235 -2.85 -8.12 -13.15
CA PRO A 235 -2.94 -8.08 -14.61
C PRO A 235 -2.62 -6.73 -15.25
N ASP A 236 -3.16 -5.65 -14.69
CA ASP A 236 -3.07 -4.30 -15.28
C ASP A 236 -1.94 -3.45 -14.71
N MET A 237 -1.10 -4.04 -13.87
CA MET A 237 0.13 -3.44 -13.39
C MET A 237 1.19 -3.52 -14.48
N ILE A 238 1.45 -2.42 -15.20
CA ILE A 238 2.36 -2.41 -16.36
C ILE A 238 3.84 -2.38 -15.95
N PHE A 239 4.16 -1.94 -14.76
CA PHE A 239 5.50 -2.00 -14.18
C PHE A 239 5.49 -2.87 -12.94
N SER A 240 6.30 -3.93 -12.92
CA SER A 240 6.45 -4.78 -11.74
C SER A 240 7.21 -4.05 -10.62
N PHE A 241 7.12 -4.53 -9.37
CA PHE A 241 7.88 -3.96 -8.26
C PHE A 241 9.38 -3.92 -8.50
N PRO A 242 10.04 -4.95 -9.06
CA PRO A 242 11.45 -4.85 -9.45
C PRO A 242 11.76 -3.69 -10.40
N GLN A 243 10.87 -3.41 -11.36
CA GLN A 243 11.03 -2.28 -12.27
C GLN A 243 10.86 -0.93 -11.55
N LEU A 244 9.88 -0.82 -10.63
CA LEU A 244 9.68 0.38 -9.82
C LEU A 244 10.86 0.63 -8.87
N VAL A 245 11.38 -0.40 -8.21
CA VAL A 245 12.59 -0.31 -7.35
C VAL A 245 13.81 0.12 -8.17
N ALA A 246 14.04 -0.49 -9.33
CA ALA A 246 15.14 -0.13 -10.22
C ALA A 246 15.00 1.32 -10.72
N HIS A 247 13.79 1.76 -11.02
CA HIS A 247 13.53 3.15 -11.39
C HIS A 247 13.83 4.12 -10.24
N ALA A 248 13.37 3.83 -9.02
CA ALA A 248 13.66 4.64 -7.83
C ALA A 248 15.17 4.72 -7.52
N ALA A 249 15.90 3.63 -7.78
CA ALA A 249 17.35 3.53 -7.56
C ALA A 249 18.20 4.00 -8.75
N LYS A 250 17.61 4.51 -9.84
CA LYS A 250 18.32 4.86 -11.09
C LYS A 250 19.51 5.80 -10.89
N THR A 251 19.38 6.77 -9.98
CA THR A 251 20.38 7.83 -9.76
C THR A 251 20.82 7.97 -8.30
N ARG A 252 20.40 7.06 -7.43
CA ARG A 252 20.67 7.09 -5.98
C ARG A 252 20.67 5.69 -5.39
N TYR A 253 21.30 5.54 -4.23
CA TYR A 253 21.10 4.38 -3.38
C TYR A 253 19.73 4.49 -2.69
N LEU A 254 19.04 3.37 -2.46
CA LEU A 254 17.94 3.31 -1.50
C LEU A 254 18.46 2.63 -0.25
N GLY A 255 18.29 3.26 0.90
CA GLY A 255 18.62 2.65 2.19
C GLY A 255 17.61 1.59 2.59
N ALA A 256 18.05 0.62 3.38
CA ALA A 256 17.20 -0.42 3.95
C ALA A 256 15.97 0.21 4.61
N GLY A 257 14.79 -0.38 4.39
CA GLY A 257 13.51 0.19 4.82
C GLY A 257 12.92 1.22 3.84
N ALA A 258 13.45 1.33 2.61
CA ALA A 258 12.75 2.08 1.57
C ALA A 258 11.45 1.37 1.18
N VAL A 259 10.37 2.15 1.11
CA VAL A 259 9.02 1.68 0.75
C VAL A 259 8.69 2.15 -0.66
N ILE A 260 8.29 1.23 -1.53
CA ILE A 260 7.94 1.52 -2.93
C ILE A 260 6.51 1.02 -3.19
N GLY A 261 5.61 1.95 -3.53
CA GLY A 261 4.21 1.66 -3.83
C GLY A 261 3.94 1.41 -5.30
N SER A 262 2.83 0.74 -5.55
CA SER A 262 2.35 0.39 -6.90
C SER A 262 1.55 1.49 -7.58
N GLY A 263 1.03 2.43 -6.81
CA GLY A 263 -0.11 3.23 -7.21
C GLY A 263 -1.44 2.49 -7.03
N THR A 264 -2.52 3.24 -7.13
CA THR A 264 -3.90 2.74 -6.93
C THR A 264 -4.20 1.55 -7.82
N VAL A 265 -4.59 0.41 -7.21
CA VAL A 265 -4.98 -0.81 -7.95
C VAL A 265 -6.23 -0.53 -8.78
N SER A 266 -6.18 -0.83 -10.07
CA SER A 266 -7.23 -0.46 -11.01
C SER A 266 -7.30 -1.42 -12.17
N ASN A 267 -8.53 -1.81 -12.56
CA ASN A 267 -8.77 -2.61 -13.75
C ASN A 267 -9.83 -1.97 -14.65
N PRO A 268 -9.68 -2.06 -15.98
CA PRO A 268 -10.76 -1.76 -16.92
C PRO A 268 -11.84 -2.84 -16.86
N ASP A 269 -12.99 -2.56 -17.46
CA ASP A 269 -13.96 -3.61 -17.73
C ASP A 269 -13.42 -4.63 -18.73
N PRO A 270 -13.87 -5.90 -18.68
CA PRO A 270 -13.47 -6.92 -19.66
C PRO A 270 -13.77 -6.57 -21.12
N ASP A 271 -14.75 -5.69 -21.36
CA ASP A 271 -15.10 -5.15 -22.68
C ASP A 271 -14.30 -3.89 -23.08
N GLY A 272 -13.32 -3.50 -22.27
CA GLY A 272 -12.46 -2.33 -22.48
C GLY A 272 -13.09 -1.00 -22.03
N GLY A 273 -14.19 -1.04 -21.28
CA GLY A 273 -14.79 0.14 -20.66
C GLY A 273 -13.98 0.64 -19.46
N PRO A 274 -14.34 1.82 -18.93
CA PRO A 274 -13.54 2.50 -17.89
C PRO A 274 -13.66 1.89 -16.48
N GLY A 275 -14.34 0.76 -16.34
CA GLY A 275 -14.67 0.13 -15.06
C GLY A 275 -16.11 0.39 -14.64
N LYS A 276 -16.67 -0.52 -13.85
CA LYS A 276 -18.04 -0.46 -13.33
C LYS A 276 -18.04 -0.69 -11.81
N PRO A 277 -18.99 -0.04 -11.08
CA PRO A 277 -19.24 -0.36 -9.68
C PRO A 277 -19.56 -1.84 -9.46
N VAL A 278 -19.29 -2.36 -8.26
CA VAL A 278 -19.68 -3.72 -7.87
C VAL A 278 -21.19 -3.94 -8.01
N ALA A 279 -22.00 -2.93 -7.67
CA ALA A 279 -23.46 -3.00 -7.80
C ALA A 279 -23.94 -3.18 -9.25
N ASP A 280 -23.14 -2.79 -10.25
CA ASP A 280 -23.42 -2.90 -11.67
C ASP A 280 -22.71 -4.12 -12.32
N GLY A 281 -22.17 -5.01 -11.50
CA GLY A 281 -21.50 -6.24 -11.93
C GLY A 281 -20.05 -6.07 -12.35
N GLY A 282 -19.41 -4.92 -12.04
CA GLY A 282 -17.98 -4.70 -12.21
C GLY A 282 -17.16 -5.14 -11.01
N VAL A 283 -15.83 -4.97 -11.09
CA VAL A 283 -14.92 -5.20 -9.96
C VAL A 283 -14.85 -4.00 -8.99
N GLY A 284 -15.51 -2.90 -9.32
CA GLY A 284 -15.45 -1.67 -8.53
C GLY A 284 -14.08 -0.99 -8.61
N TYR A 285 -13.74 -0.24 -7.56
CA TYR A 285 -12.62 0.70 -7.57
C TYR A 285 -11.85 0.65 -6.25
N SER A 286 -10.60 1.15 -6.26
CA SER A 286 -9.78 1.28 -5.05
C SER A 286 -9.61 2.74 -4.60
N CYS A 287 -10.28 3.70 -5.24
CA CYS A 287 -10.36 5.10 -4.80
C CYS A 287 -11.63 5.77 -5.32
N LEU A 288 -12.06 6.86 -4.67
CA LEU A 288 -13.22 7.65 -5.11
C LEU A 288 -12.93 8.45 -6.38
N ALA A 289 -11.67 8.85 -6.58
CA ALA A 289 -11.29 9.62 -7.76
C ALA A 289 -11.64 8.89 -9.06
N GLU A 290 -11.44 7.56 -9.14
CA GLU A 290 -11.78 6.78 -10.34
C GLU A 290 -13.28 6.78 -10.62
N VAL A 291 -14.12 6.55 -9.63
CA VAL A 291 -15.59 6.65 -9.78
C VAL A 291 -15.97 7.99 -10.35
N ARG A 292 -15.43 9.06 -9.81
CA ARG A 292 -15.69 10.44 -10.23
C ARG A 292 -15.22 10.71 -11.66
N MET A 293 -14.08 10.13 -12.06
CA MET A 293 -13.60 10.23 -13.45
C MET A 293 -14.51 9.46 -14.41
N VAL A 294 -14.95 8.26 -14.05
CA VAL A 294 -15.88 7.45 -14.83
C VAL A 294 -17.22 8.19 -14.98
N GLU A 295 -17.76 8.76 -13.89
CA GLU A 295 -18.97 9.58 -13.94
C GLU A 295 -18.81 10.79 -14.88
N GLN A 296 -17.67 11.47 -14.83
CA GLN A 296 -17.37 12.60 -15.71
C GLN A 296 -17.29 12.17 -17.18
N ILE A 297 -16.67 11.03 -17.48
CA ILE A 297 -16.52 10.49 -18.84
C ILE A 297 -17.87 10.05 -19.39
N LEU A 298 -18.65 9.30 -18.61
CA LEU A 298 -19.91 8.70 -19.09
C LEU A 298 -21.09 9.67 -19.08
N TYR A 299 -21.16 10.56 -18.08
CA TYR A 299 -22.36 11.39 -17.82
C TYR A 299 -22.08 12.89 -17.91
N GLY A 300 -20.83 13.31 -18.08
CA GLY A 300 -20.45 14.73 -18.12
C GLY A 300 -20.58 15.48 -16.80
N GLN A 301 -20.88 14.76 -15.70
CA GLN A 301 -21.05 15.33 -14.37
C GLN A 301 -20.68 14.33 -13.30
N VAL A 302 -20.07 14.82 -12.21
CA VAL A 302 -19.69 14.05 -11.04
C VAL A 302 -20.82 14.07 -10.02
N LYS A 303 -21.18 12.90 -9.47
CA LYS A 303 -22.21 12.72 -8.44
C LYS A 303 -21.63 12.23 -7.11
N THR A 304 -20.65 11.35 -7.18
CA THR A 304 -20.00 10.74 -6.00
C THR A 304 -19.19 11.79 -5.23
N PRO A 305 -19.50 12.05 -3.94
CA PRO A 305 -18.69 12.93 -3.11
C PRO A 305 -17.37 12.28 -2.75
N PHE A 306 -16.40 13.06 -2.32
CA PHE A 306 -15.25 12.56 -1.55
C PHE A 306 -15.69 12.21 -0.12
N MET A 307 -14.81 11.53 0.63
CA MET A 307 -15.11 11.16 2.02
C MET A 307 -15.40 12.37 2.88
N ARG A 308 -16.30 12.16 3.85
CA ARG A 308 -16.69 13.14 4.86
C ARG A 308 -16.28 12.67 6.24
N PHE A 309 -16.32 13.56 7.22
CA PHE A 309 -16.13 13.19 8.61
C PHE A 309 -17.17 12.13 9.03
N GLY A 310 -16.69 11.03 9.59
CA GLY A 310 -17.47 9.86 9.95
C GLY A 310 -17.43 8.72 8.93
N ASP A 311 -17.05 8.97 7.68
CA ASP A 311 -16.85 7.90 6.68
C ASP A 311 -15.71 6.99 7.08
N ARG A 312 -15.83 5.70 6.73
CA ARG A 312 -14.89 4.65 7.08
C ARG A 312 -14.47 3.85 5.87
N VAL A 313 -13.17 3.67 5.71
CA VAL A 313 -12.58 2.83 4.66
C VAL A 313 -11.90 1.62 5.30
N ARG A 314 -12.05 0.45 4.66
CA ARG A 314 -11.41 -0.79 5.04
C ARG A 314 -10.77 -1.42 3.82
N ILE A 315 -9.49 -1.82 3.94
CA ILE A 315 -8.69 -2.41 2.86
C ILE A 315 -8.09 -3.72 3.35
N GLU A 316 -8.27 -4.79 2.57
CA GLU A 316 -7.85 -6.15 2.89
C GLU A 316 -7.46 -6.92 1.64
N MET A 317 -6.71 -8.00 1.83
CA MET A 317 -6.43 -8.97 0.79
C MET A 317 -6.46 -10.38 1.36
N PHE A 318 -7.11 -11.27 0.64
CA PHE A 318 -7.26 -12.67 1.04
C PHE A 318 -6.53 -13.57 0.05
N ASP A 319 -6.01 -14.70 0.54
CA ASP A 319 -5.54 -15.75 -0.32
C ASP A 319 -6.72 -16.48 -1.01
N ARG A 320 -6.41 -17.43 -1.88
CA ARG A 320 -7.43 -18.21 -2.61
C ARG A 320 -8.29 -19.10 -1.73
N ASP A 321 -7.84 -19.38 -0.51
CA ASP A 321 -8.56 -20.17 0.50
C ASP A 321 -9.42 -19.26 1.42
N GLY A 322 -9.37 -17.95 1.22
CA GLY A 322 -10.13 -16.96 1.99
C GLY A 322 -9.46 -16.52 3.30
N ASN A 323 -8.19 -16.84 3.52
CA ASN A 323 -7.45 -16.37 4.69
C ASN A 323 -6.91 -14.96 4.45
N ASN A 324 -7.07 -14.07 5.42
CA ASN A 324 -6.49 -12.74 5.38
C ASN A 324 -4.96 -12.83 5.46
N ILE A 325 -4.26 -12.16 4.55
CA ILE A 325 -2.79 -12.26 4.42
C ILE A 325 -2.09 -11.20 5.28
N PHE A 326 -2.55 -9.95 5.17
CA PHE A 326 -1.85 -8.76 5.67
C PHE A 326 -2.49 -8.14 6.92
N GLY A 327 -3.60 -8.72 7.41
CA GLY A 327 -4.48 -8.03 8.35
C GLY A 327 -5.31 -6.94 7.66
N THR A 328 -5.81 -5.99 8.42
CA THR A 328 -6.80 -5.03 7.93
C THR A 328 -6.34 -3.60 8.17
N ILE A 329 -6.37 -2.76 7.13
CA ILE A 329 -6.42 -1.31 7.28
C ILE A 329 -7.89 -0.96 7.49
N ASP A 330 -8.23 -0.28 8.58
CA ASP A 330 -9.62 0.04 8.95
C ASP A 330 -9.68 1.39 9.65
N GLN A 331 -9.96 2.46 8.88
CA GLN A 331 -9.75 3.84 9.28
C GLN A 331 -11.02 4.67 9.11
N GLN A 332 -11.28 5.56 10.05
CA GLN A 332 -12.37 6.53 9.98
C GLN A 332 -11.81 7.94 9.71
N VAL A 333 -12.51 8.70 8.87
CA VAL A 333 -12.19 10.12 8.68
C VAL A 333 -12.75 10.93 9.84
N VAL A 334 -11.87 11.70 10.50
CA VAL A 334 -12.26 12.55 11.63
C VAL A 334 -11.78 13.99 11.42
N LYS A 335 -12.48 14.93 12.04
CA LYS A 335 -12.06 16.32 12.01
C LYS A 335 -10.91 16.54 12.97
N TYR A 336 -9.78 17.04 12.44
CA TYR A 336 -8.67 17.46 13.29
C TYR A 336 -9.13 18.57 14.25
N PRO A 337 -9.00 18.42 15.57
CA PRO A 337 -9.50 19.41 16.51
C PRO A 337 -8.68 20.69 16.41
N PRO A 338 -9.30 21.87 16.40
CA PRO A 338 -8.56 23.11 16.58
C PRO A 338 -7.92 23.09 17.98
N LYS A 339 -6.67 23.46 18.06
CA LYS A 339 -5.97 23.66 19.34
C LYS A 339 -6.54 24.86 20.06
#